data_8e5a14c63824744a8663e6f9c3d59f25
#
_entry.id   8e5a14c63824744a8663e6f9c3d59f25
#
_cell.length_a   1.000
_cell.length_b   1.000
_cell.length_c   1.000
_cell.angle_alpha   90.00
_cell.angle_beta   90.00
_cell.angle_gamma   90.00
#
_symmetry.space_group_name_H-M   'P 1'
#
loop_
_entity.id
_entity.type
_entity.pdbx_description
1 polymer ?
#
loop_
_entity_poly.entity_id
_entity_poly.type
_entity_poly.pdbx_seq_one_letter_code
_entity_poly.pdbx_strand_id
1 'polypeptide(L)'
;MSDLKAQQVSLEAKDPFELRVGLGQHVPETEVRTALASGDMGFVHSFTTGSTVDGPGVRVVAWLTGCQFRCLYCHNPDTWRMTNGVPVTVERAKVQLGKYRHGLKMMKGGFTISGGEPLMQDRFVIKLFTAAQAMGIH
;
A
#
# COMPACT_ATOMS: atom_id res chain seq x y z
N MET A 1 -8.51 2.77 -27.67
CA MET A 1 -8.39 4.08 -27.00
C MET A 1 -9.51 4.38 -26.02
N SER A 2 -10.76 4.03 -26.29
CA SER A 2 -11.87 4.21 -25.35
C SER A 2 -11.78 3.35 -24.07
N ASP A 3 -11.24 2.13 -24.16
CA ASP A 3 -11.16 1.19 -23.04
C ASP A 3 -10.14 1.60 -21.96
N LEU A 4 -9.06 2.28 -22.34
CA LEU A 4 -8.07 2.79 -21.38
C LEU A 4 -8.62 3.94 -20.54
N LYS A 5 -9.46 4.81 -21.12
CA LYS A 5 -10.14 5.89 -20.38
C LYS A 5 -11.21 5.34 -19.43
N ALA A 6 -11.96 4.32 -19.86
CA ALA A 6 -12.96 3.67 -19.03
C ALA A 6 -12.32 2.91 -17.85
N GLN A 7 -11.18 2.27 -18.06
CA GLN A 7 -10.40 1.63 -16.98
C GLN A 7 -9.82 2.65 -16.00
N GLN A 8 -9.34 3.81 -16.48
CA GLN A 8 -8.87 4.88 -15.60
C GLN A 8 -9.97 5.44 -14.71
N VAL A 9 -11.16 5.70 -15.25
CA VAL A 9 -12.31 6.20 -14.47
C VAL A 9 -12.77 5.16 -13.45
N SER A 10 -12.81 3.89 -13.81
CA SER A 10 -13.17 2.80 -12.88
C SER A 10 -12.15 2.61 -11.75
N LEU A 11 -10.88 2.89 -12.03
CA LEU A 11 -9.82 2.85 -11.04
C LEU A 11 -9.86 4.08 -10.10
N GLU A 12 -10.19 5.27 -10.57
CA GLU A 12 -10.34 6.47 -9.74
C GLU A 12 -11.47 6.37 -8.72
N ALA A 13 -12.57 5.72 -9.08
CA ALA A 13 -13.71 5.51 -8.19
C ALA A 13 -13.46 4.50 -7.07
N LYS A 14 -12.36 3.72 -7.12
CA LYS A 14 -12.05 2.64 -6.18
C LYS A 14 -11.00 2.99 -5.14
N ASP A 15 -10.40 4.18 -5.18
CA ASP A 15 -9.38 4.58 -4.23
C ASP A 15 -9.94 5.54 -3.16
N PRO A 16 -10.53 5.00 -2.06
CA PRO A 16 -11.10 5.83 -1.01
C PRO A 16 -10.05 6.61 -0.22
N PHE A 17 -8.76 6.31 -0.41
CA PHE A 17 -7.66 6.93 0.35
C PHE A 17 -6.82 7.91 -0.48
N GLU A 18 -7.20 8.17 -1.73
CA GLU A 18 -6.42 9.01 -2.66
C GLU A 18 -4.93 8.57 -2.74
N LEU A 19 -4.68 7.26 -2.61
CA LEU A 19 -3.33 6.72 -2.59
C LEU A 19 -2.67 6.70 -3.97
N ARG A 20 -3.44 6.94 -5.01
CA ARG A 20 -2.93 7.02 -6.36
C ARG A 20 -2.01 8.19 -6.51
N VAL A 21 -0.82 7.89 -6.87
CA VAL A 21 0.12 8.87 -7.38
C VAL A 21 -0.33 9.20 -8.78
N GLY A 22 -0.88 10.41 -8.95
CA GLY A 22 -0.90 11.12 -10.22
C GLY A 22 -1.01 10.30 -11.51
N LEU A 23 -1.72 9.15 -11.48
CA LEU A 23 -1.91 8.32 -12.67
C LEU A 23 -2.74 9.02 -13.77
N GLY A 24 -3.25 10.23 -13.45
CA GLY A 24 -3.77 11.15 -14.46
C GLY A 24 -2.69 11.90 -15.22
N GLN A 25 -1.45 11.88 -14.74
CA GLN A 25 -0.30 12.43 -15.44
C GLN A 25 0.41 11.28 -16.14
N HIS A 26 0.74 11.48 -17.39
CA HIS A 26 1.45 10.50 -18.20
C HIS A 26 2.88 10.31 -17.65
N VAL A 27 3.03 9.38 -16.72
CA VAL A 27 4.34 8.95 -16.22
C VAL A 27 4.90 7.93 -17.21
N PRO A 28 6.11 8.14 -17.76
CA PRO A 28 6.74 7.18 -18.67
C PRO A 28 6.87 5.81 -18.01
N GLU A 29 6.58 4.75 -18.76
CA GLU A 29 6.68 3.35 -18.27
C GLU A 29 8.06 3.03 -17.68
N THR A 30 9.11 3.63 -18.23
CA THR A 30 10.48 3.49 -17.73
C THR A 30 10.66 4.02 -16.32
N GLU A 31 10.03 5.14 -15.97
CA GLU A 31 10.07 5.70 -14.62
C GLU A 31 9.32 4.82 -13.63
N VAL A 32 8.16 4.29 -14.03
CA VAL A 32 7.39 3.34 -13.21
C VAL A 32 8.21 2.08 -12.94
N ARG A 33 8.84 1.51 -13.95
CA ARG A 33 9.72 0.33 -13.80
C ARG A 33 10.89 0.61 -12.87
N THR A 34 11.54 1.77 -13.01
CA THR A 34 12.65 2.18 -12.14
C THR A 34 12.19 2.34 -10.71
N ALA A 35 11.06 3.00 -10.47
CA ALA A 35 10.50 3.19 -9.14
C ALA A 35 10.10 1.87 -8.46
N LEU A 36 9.53 0.93 -9.21
CA LEU A 36 9.22 -0.41 -8.71
C LEU A 36 10.51 -1.18 -8.36
N ALA A 37 11.51 -1.13 -9.22
CA ALA A 37 12.78 -1.83 -8.99
C ALA A 37 13.56 -1.27 -7.80
N SER A 38 13.50 0.04 -7.56
CA SER A 38 14.15 0.70 -6.41
C SER A 38 13.36 0.56 -5.10
N GLY A 39 12.07 0.20 -5.17
CA GLY A 39 11.16 0.18 -4.03
C GLY A 39 10.57 1.55 -3.69
N ASP A 40 10.73 2.57 -4.54
CA ASP A 40 10.08 3.88 -4.38
C ASP A 40 8.58 3.83 -4.67
N MET A 41 8.15 2.77 -5.32
CA MET A 41 6.75 2.46 -5.64
C MET A 41 6.48 0.98 -5.36
N GLY A 42 5.26 0.68 -4.93
CA GLY A 42 4.75 -0.67 -4.77
C GLY A 42 3.28 -0.76 -5.10
N PHE A 43 2.74 -1.98 -5.11
CA PHE A 43 1.33 -2.24 -5.34
C PHE A 43 0.62 -2.52 -4.02
N VAL A 44 -0.38 -1.72 -3.72
CA VAL A 44 -1.18 -1.79 -2.49
C VAL A 44 -2.62 -2.13 -2.85
N HIS A 45 -3.20 -3.12 -2.16
CA HIS A 45 -4.61 -3.45 -2.31
C HIS A 45 -5.48 -2.39 -1.61
N SER A 46 -5.18 -2.15 -0.33
CA SER A 46 -5.97 -1.24 0.50
C SER A 46 -5.23 -0.88 1.78
N PHE A 47 -5.80 0.08 2.52
CA PHE A 47 -5.40 0.38 3.89
C PHE A 47 -6.59 0.19 4.82
N THR A 48 -6.34 -0.38 5.97
CA THR A 48 -7.31 -0.45 7.07
C THR A 48 -6.83 0.45 8.20
N THR A 49 -7.69 1.32 8.68
CA THR A 49 -7.40 2.18 9.82
C THR A 49 -8.16 1.70 11.04
N GLY A 50 -7.51 1.66 12.20
CA GLY A 50 -8.15 1.29 13.44
C GLY A 50 -8.26 -0.22 13.69
N SER A 51 -7.40 -1.04 13.08
CA SER A 51 -7.37 -2.47 13.39
C SER A 51 -6.86 -2.74 14.80
N THR A 52 -7.52 -3.63 15.51
CA THR A 52 -7.16 -4.08 16.86
C THR A 52 -6.66 -5.52 16.91
N VAL A 53 -6.62 -6.20 15.77
CA VAL A 53 -6.26 -7.63 15.64
C VAL A 53 -4.97 -7.88 14.86
N ASP A 54 -4.39 -6.85 14.27
CA ASP A 54 -3.22 -6.96 13.39
C ASP A 54 -1.90 -6.52 14.06
N GLY A 55 -1.83 -6.55 15.36
CA GLY A 55 -0.65 -6.23 16.16
C GLY A 55 -0.97 -5.44 17.42
N PRO A 56 0.06 -5.06 18.20
CA PRO A 56 -0.13 -4.34 19.46
C PRO A 56 -0.76 -2.97 19.27
N GLY A 57 -1.73 -2.64 20.15
CA GLY A 57 -2.46 -1.38 20.10
C GLY A 57 -3.37 -1.27 18.88
N VAL A 58 -3.73 -0.06 18.52
CA VAL A 58 -4.55 0.20 17.31
C VAL A 58 -3.63 0.41 16.11
N ARG A 59 -3.88 -0.33 15.04
CA ARG A 59 -3.00 -0.37 13.87
C ARG A 59 -3.60 0.29 12.64
N VAL A 60 -2.73 0.94 11.87
CA VAL A 60 -2.98 1.15 10.44
C VAL A 60 -2.32 -0.01 9.70
N VAL A 61 -3.07 -0.69 8.85
CA VAL A 61 -2.59 -1.85 8.09
C VAL A 61 -2.56 -1.52 6.61
N ALA A 62 -1.41 -1.73 5.99
CA ALA A 62 -1.28 -1.73 4.53
C ALA A 62 -1.39 -3.16 4.01
N TRP A 63 -2.37 -3.41 3.15
CA TRP A 63 -2.60 -4.69 2.49
C TRP A 63 -1.94 -4.65 1.12
N LEU A 64 -0.81 -5.34 0.95
CA LEU A 64 -0.09 -5.38 -0.31
C LEU A 64 -0.64 -6.47 -1.24
N THR A 65 -0.37 -6.34 -2.53
CA THR A 65 -0.70 -7.37 -3.52
C THR A 65 0.54 -8.16 -3.95
N GLY A 66 0.27 -9.30 -4.56
CA GLY A 66 1.28 -10.29 -4.94
C GLY A 66 1.48 -11.32 -3.85
N CYS A 67 1.24 -12.59 -4.19
CA CYS A 67 1.47 -13.72 -3.28
C CYS A 67 1.77 -14.96 -4.09
N GLN A 68 2.85 -15.63 -3.74
CA GLN A 68 3.23 -16.92 -4.34
C GLN A 68 2.64 -18.11 -3.57
N PHE A 69 2.14 -17.88 -2.36
CA PHE A 69 1.49 -18.90 -1.55
C PHE A 69 0.04 -19.12 -1.98
N ARG A 70 -0.50 -20.26 -1.61
CA ARG A 70 -1.90 -20.65 -1.84
C ARG A 70 -2.41 -21.36 -0.60
N CYS A 71 -2.37 -20.64 0.54
CA CYS A 71 -2.82 -21.17 1.82
C CYS A 71 -4.29 -21.57 1.72
N LEU A 72 -4.62 -22.76 2.22
CA LEU A 72 -5.99 -23.28 2.19
C LEU A 72 -6.99 -22.38 2.94
N TYR A 73 -6.52 -21.70 3.96
CA TYR A 73 -7.30 -20.79 4.81
C TYR A 73 -7.13 -19.32 4.43
N CYS A 74 -6.68 -18.99 3.23
CA CYS A 74 -6.50 -17.60 2.81
C CYS A 74 -7.84 -16.86 2.80
N HIS A 75 -7.94 -15.80 3.62
CA HIS A 75 -9.14 -14.97 3.69
C HIS A 75 -9.10 -13.76 2.75
N ASN A 76 -7.98 -13.56 2.02
CA ASN A 76 -7.76 -12.41 1.15
C ASN A 76 -7.21 -12.82 -0.24
N PRO A 77 -7.88 -13.73 -0.97
CA PRO A 77 -7.36 -14.28 -2.24
C PRO A 77 -7.28 -13.26 -3.38
N ASP A 78 -7.95 -12.14 -3.28
CA ASP A 78 -7.86 -11.03 -4.23
C ASP A 78 -6.51 -10.29 -4.18
N THR A 79 -5.71 -10.50 -3.14
CA THR A 79 -4.32 -10.00 -3.07
C THR A 79 -3.29 -10.87 -3.79
N TRP A 80 -3.68 -12.03 -4.32
CA TRP A 80 -2.73 -12.95 -4.96
C TRP A 80 -2.04 -12.37 -6.18
N ARG A 81 -2.76 -11.59 -6.98
CA ARG A 81 -2.24 -11.00 -8.20
C ARG A 81 -1.76 -9.57 -7.94
N MET A 82 -0.53 -9.28 -8.36
CA MET A 82 0.04 -7.93 -8.26
C MET A 82 -0.83 -6.88 -8.95
N THR A 83 -1.44 -7.23 -10.08
CA THR A 83 -2.31 -6.36 -10.88
C THR A 83 -3.62 -5.96 -10.20
N ASN A 84 -3.99 -6.64 -9.11
CA ASN A 84 -5.17 -6.26 -8.32
C ASN A 84 -4.89 -5.08 -7.37
N GLY A 85 -3.62 -4.69 -7.24
CA GLY A 85 -3.22 -3.54 -6.44
C GLY A 85 -3.21 -2.23 -7.21
N VAL A 86 -3.17 -1.15 -6.45
CA VAL A 86 -2.98 0.21 -6.95
C VAL A 86 -1.51 0.57 -6.75
N PRO A 87 -0.82 1.14 -7.78
CA PRO A 87 0.54 1.63 -7.59
C PRO A 87 0.56 2.83 -6.65
N VAL A 88 1.41 2.75 -5.63
CA VAL A 88 1.56 3.76 -4.58
C VAL A 88 3.03 4.06 -4.39
N THR A 89 3.41 5.34 -4.36
CA THR A 89 4.78 5.73 -3.99
C THR A 89 4.96 5.75 -2.48
N VAL A 90 6.21 5.54 -2.04
CA VAL A 90 6.58 5.67 -0.62
C VAL A 90 6.21 7.06 -0.08
N GLU A 91 6.42 8.13 -0.86
CA GLU A 91 6.08 9.49 -0.45
C GLU A 91 4.57 9.66 -0.22
N ARG A 92 3.75 9.10 -1.09
CA ARG A 92 2.29 9.17 -0.93
C ARG A 92 1.83 8.38 0.29
N ALA A 93 2.33 7.17 0.47
CA ALA A 93 2.04 6.35 1.65
C ALA A 93 2.47 7.04 2.95
N LYS A 94 3.64 7.69 2.96
CA LYS A 94 4.16 8.47 4.08
C LYS A 94 3.23 9.63 4.45
N VAL A 95 2.73 10.39 3.48
CA VAL A 95 1.77 11.48 3.71
C VAL A 95 0.50 10.95 4.34
N GLN A 96 -0.05 9.85 3.84
CA GLN A 96 -1.26 9.24 4.39
C GLN A 96 -1.05 8.71 5.81
N LEU A 97 0.04 7.96 6.04
CA LEU A 97 0.36 7.42 7.35
C LEU A 97 0.59 8.53 8.39
N GLY A 98 1.20 9.65 7.99
CA GLY A 98 1.45 10.81 8.83
C GLY A 98 0.18 11.43 9.43
N LYS A 99 -0.95 11.33 8.73
CA LYS A 99 -2.25 11.81 9.23
C LYS A 99 -2.70 11.11 10.51
N TYR A 100 -2.28 9.86 10.69
CA TYR A 100 -2.66 9.03 11.84
C TYR A 100 -1.63 9.05 12.99
N ARG A 101 -0.49 9.73 12.81
CA ARG A 101 0.65 9.71 13.73
C ARG A 101 0.26 9.97 15.19
N HIS A 102 -0.50 11.03 15.43
CA HIS A 102 -0.91 11.39 16.80
C HIS A 102 -1.85 10.36 17.42
N GLY A 103 -2.86 9.92 16.67
CA GLY A 103 -3.81 8.92 17.14
C GLY A 103 -3.14 7.58 17.46
N LEU A 104 -2.24 7.13 16.59
CA LEU A 104 -1.46 5.91 16.81
C LEU A 104 -0.60 5.99 18.07
N LYS A 105 0.05 7.14 18.31
CA LYS A 105 0.85 7.35 19.51
C LYS A 105 0.01 7.31 20.78
N MET A 106 -1.15 7.98 20.79
CA MET A 106 -2.06 7.98 21.94
C MET A 106 -2.61 6.60 22.25
N MET A 107 -2.94 5.83 21.22
CA MET A 107 -3.51 4.48 21.35
C MET A 107 -2.47 3.37 21.45
N LYS A 108 -1.19 3.73 21.65
CA LYS A 108 -0.04 2.79 21.68
C LYS A 108 -0.04 1.84 20.49
N GLY A 109 -0.44 2.35 19.35
CA GLY A 109 -0.57 1.61 18.11
C GLY A 109 0.63 1.77 17.19
N GLY A 110 0.45 1.41 15.94
CA GLY A 110 1.50 1.50 14.95
C GLY A 110 1.05 1.11 13.55
N PHE A 111 2.02 0.77 12.72
CA PHE A 111 1.85 0.42 11.32
C PHE A 111 2.15 -1.06 11.10
N THR A 112 1.27 -1.74 10.41
CA THR A 112 1.41 -3.15 10.03
C THR A 112 1.35 -3.29 8.52
N ILE A 113 2.16 -4.15 7.96
CA ILE A 113 2.13 -4.50 6.54
C ILE A 113 1.75 -5.98 6.43
N SER A 114 0.73 -6.26 5.63
CA SER A 114 0.18 -7.58 5.39
C SER A 114 -0.35 -7.66 3.95
N GLY A 115 -1.33 -8.49 3.69
CA GLY A 115 -2.01 -8.63 2.38
C GLY A 115 -1.75 -9.96 1.74
N GLY A 116 -1.13 -9.98 0.56
CA GLY A 116 -0.51 -11.15 -0.05
C GLY A 116 0.75 -11.54 0.72
N GLU A 117 1.88 -11.64 0.05
CA GLU A 117 3.18 -11.81 0.70
C GLU A 117 3.99 -10.51 0.60
N PRO A 118 4.11 -9.74 1.71
CA PRO A 118 4.81 -8.45 1.68
C PRO A 118 6.25 -8.53 1.19
N LEU A 119 6.94 -9.64 1.44
CA LEU A 119 8.33 -9.83 1.02
C LEU A 119 8.50 -9.96 -0.50
N MET A 120 7.43 -10.15 -1.26
CA MET A 120 7.47 -10.00 -2.72
C MET A 120 7.76 -8.56 -3.16
N GLN A 121 7.58 -7.59 -2.26
CA GLN A 121 7.85 -6.18 -2.45
C GLN A 121 8.81 -5.66 -1.36
N ASP A 122 9.84 -6.43 -1.04
CA ASP A 122 10.76 -6.23 0.09
C ASP A 122 11.35 -4.82 0.16
N ARG A 123 11.82 -4.28 -0.95
CA ARG A 123 12.40 -2.93 -1.01
C ARG A 123 11.38 -1.85 -0.69
N PHE A 124 10.17 -1.99 -1.18
CA PHE A 124 9.07 -1.09 -0.87
C PHE A 124 8.70 -1.16 0.62
N VAL A 125 8.61 -2.38 1.17
CA VAL A 125 8.32 -2.63 2.59
C VAL A 125 9.38 -2.00 3.49
N ILE A 126 10.67 -2.18 3.18
CA ILE A 126 11.77 -1.57 3.93
C ILE A 126 11.64 -0.05 3.96
N LYS A 127 11.36 0.57 2.82
CA LYS A 127 11.19 2.03 2.74
C LYS A 127 9.98 2.53 3.51
N LEU A 128 8.86 1.80 3.47
CA LEU A 128 7.67 2.13 4.26
C LEU A 128 7.95 2.06 5.77
N PHE A 129 8.60 1.00 6.25
CA PHE A 129 8.97 0.90 7.65
C PHE A 129 9.98 1.95 8.09
N THR A 130 10.97 2.24 7.24
CA THR A 130 11.92 3.33 7.51
C THR A 130 11.20 4.67 7.66
N ALA A 131 10.24 4.95 6.78
CA ALA A 131 9.43 6.17 6.85
C ALA A 131 8.56 6.21 8.12
N ALA A 132 7.94 5.09 8.49
CA ALA A 132 7.14 4.97 9.72
C ALA A 132 8.00 5.22 10.97
N GLN A 133 9.15 4.60 11.06
CA GLN A 133 10.10 4.80 12.17
C GLN A 133 10.58 6.25 12.28
N ALA A 134 10.88 6.90 11.16
CA ALA A 134 11.26 8.32 11.12
C ALA A 134 10.16 9.25 11.65
N MET A 135 8.89 8.84 11.55
CA MET A 135 7.74 9.53 12.12
C MET A 135 7.45 9.15 13.58
N GLY A 136 8.22 8.25 14.18
CA GLY A 136 8.00 7.72 15.53
C GLY A 136 6.79 6.77 15.61
N ILE A 137 6.41 6.13 14.51
CA ILE A 137 5.34 5.13 14.44
C ILE A 137 5.98 3.73 14.59
N HIS A 138 5.45 2.94 15.53
CA HIS A 138 5.85 1.56 15.76
C HIS A 138 5.50 0.66 14.57
#